data_b50ba2f0ba850b7e746e7ef52c6c65d1
#
_entry.id   b50ba2f0ba850b7e746e7ef52c6c65d1
#
_cell.length_a   1.000
_cell.length_b   1.000
_cell.length_c   1.000
_cell.angle_alpha   90.00
_cell.angle_beta   90.00
_cell.angle_gamma   90.00
#
_symmetry.space_group_name_H-M   'P 1'
#
loop_
_entity.id
_entity.type
_entity.pdbx_description
1 polymer ?
#
loop_
_entity_poly.entity_id
_entity_poly.type
_entity_poly.pdbx_seq_one_letter_code
_entity_poly.pdbx_strand_id
1 'polypeptide(L)'
;MTNVKANMKVVCEETFAPIVSIVPYDTLDEAIALVNDSQLALNAGIYTNILTDAMKAAEELEAGAVIINDIPTFRTDNMPYGGVKMSGYGKEGIKYAVAEMTERMKAILKI
;
A
#
# COMPACT_ATOMS: atom_id res chain seq x y z
N MET A 1 9.69 -2.39 -18.66
CA MET A 1 11.10 -2.85 -18.69
C MET A 1 11.15 -4.27 -18.15
N THR A 2 11.92 -5.15 -18.76
CA THR A 2 12.12 -6.55 -18.33
C THR A 2 13.57 -6.77 -17.96
N ASN A 3 13.89 -7.91 -17.34
CA ASN A 3 15.24 -8.25 -16.88
C ASN A 3 15.82 -7.23 -15.88
N VAL A 4 14.97 -6.58 -15.10
CA VAL A 4 15.40 -5.68 -14.02
C VAL A 4 15.84 -6.48 -12.81
N LYS A 5 16.82 -5.95 -12.08
CA LYS A 5 17.33 -6.52 -10.82
C LYS A 5 17.02 -5.58 -9.68
N ALA A 6 16.89 -6.12 -8.47
CA ALA A 6 16.52 -5.34 -7.27
C ALA A 6 17.47 -4.15 -7.00
N ASN A 7 18.76 -4.26 -7.34
CA ASN A 7 19.75 -3.20 -7.15
C ASN A 7 19.79 -2.13 -8.24
N MET A 8 18.93 -2.22 -9.25
CA MET A 8 18.84 -1.19 -10.30
C MET A 8 18.05 0.01 -9.80
N LYS A 9 18.50 1.23 -10.12
CA LYS A 9 17.84 2.48 -9.72
C LYS A 9 16.36 2.54 -10.08
N VAL A 10 15.97 2.00 -11.23
CA VAL A 10 14.57 1.92 -11.68
C VAL A 10 13.69 1.05 -10.78
N VAL A 11 14.28 0.25 -9.89
CA VAL A 11 13.56 -0.60 -8.93
C VAL A 11 13.64 -0.02 -7.52
N CYS A 12 14.82 0.49 -7.11
CA CYS A 12 15.04 0.94 -5.73
C CYS A 12 14.83 2.44 -5.51
N GLU A 13 14.75 3.25 -6.59
CA GLU A 13 14.47 4.68 -6.50
C GLU A 13 13.12 5.01 -7.16
N GLU A 14 12.37 5.98 -6.60
CA GLU A 14 11.11 6.42 -7.18
C GLU A 14 11.35 7.09 -8.54
N THR A 15 10.66 6.58 -9.57
CA THR A 15 10.82 7.06 -10.94
C THR A 15 9.56 7.79 -11.40
N PHE A 16 9.61 9.12 -11.50
CA PHE A 16 8.54 9.94 -12.06
C PHE A 16 8.58 9.96 -13.60
N ALA A 17 8.22 8.84 -14.22
CA ALA A 17 8.18 8.68 -15.68
C ALA A 17 7.17 7.58 -16.06
N PRO A 18 6.70 7.53 -17.30
CA PRO A 18 5.81 6.48 -17.80
C PRO A 18 6.57 5.15 -18.00
N ILE A 19 7.08 4.61 -16.90
CA ILE A 19 7.89 3.39 -16.87
C ILE A 19 7.22 2.37 -15.93
N VAL A 20 7.19 1.11 -16.37
CA VAL A 20 6.83 -0.03 -15.54
C VAL A 20 7.92 -1.08 -15.62
N SER A 21 8.35 -1.60 -14.48
CA SER A 21 9.28 -2.73 -14.36
C SER A 21 8.50 -4.03 -14.20
N ILE A 22 8.90 -5.07 -14.91
CA ILE A 22 8.30 -6.40 -14.85
C ILE A 22 9.33 -7.33 -14.26
N VAL A 23 9.03 -7.89 -13.09
CA VAL A 23 9.86 -8.85 -12.37
C VAL A 23 9.10 -10.18 -12.30
N PRO A 24 9.61 -11.26 -12.89
CA PRO A 24 9.00 -12.58 -12.71
C PRO A 24 9.25 -13.09 -11.31
N TYR A 25 8.35 -13.91 -10.81
CA TYR A 25 8.46 -14.62 -9.54
C TYR A 25 7.87 -16.03 -9.68
N ASP A 26 8.30 -16.96 -8.83
CA ASP A 26 7.84 -18.35 -8.87
C ASP A 26 6.77 -18.65 -7.83
N THR A 27 6.76 -17.91 -6.70
CA THR A 27 5.80 -18.12 -5.61
C THR A 27 5.22 -16.80 -5.11
N LEU A 28 4.02 -16.86 -4.52
CA LEU A 28 3.40 -15.67 -3.89
C LEU A 28 4.26 -15.11 -2.77
N ASP A 29 4.92 -15.97 -2.00
CA ASP A 29 5.82 -15.55 -0.91
C ASP A 29 7.00 -14.74 -1.43
N GLU A 30 7.58 -15.16 -2.54
CA GLU A 30 8.63 -14.42 -3.22
C GLU A 30 8.12 -13.06 -3.71
N ALA A 31 6.93 -13.01 -4.32
CA ALA A 31 6.34 -11.77 -4.78
C ALA A 31 6.08 -10.79 -3.62
N ILE A 32 5.54 -11.27 -2.50
CA ILE A 32 5.31 -10.46 -1.30
C ILE A 32 6.65 -9.95 -0.73
N ALA A 33 7.65 -10.80 -0.65
CA ALA A 33 8.98 -10.40 -0.16
C ALA A 33 9.61 -9.32 -1.06
N LEU A 34 9.52 -9.46 -2.38
CA LEU A 34 10.02 -8.47 -3.34
C LEU A 34 9.31 -7.12 -3.20
N VAL A 35 7.99 -7.11 -3.03
CA VAL A 35 7.22 -5.88 -2.81
C VAL A 35 7.58 -5.23 -1.48
N ASN A 36 7.72 -6.03 -0.42
CA ASN A 36 8.01 -5.53 0.93
C ASN A 36 9.47 -5.04 1.09
N ASP A 37 10.40 -5.45 0.23
CA ASP A 37 11.79 -4.94 0.22
C ASP A 37 11.88 -3.47 -0.20
N SER A 38 10.83 -2.94 -0.85
CA SER A 38 10.78 -1.53 -1.23
C SER A 38 10.62 -0.61 -0.02
N GLN A 39 11.34 0.53 -0.04
CA GLN A 39 11.13 1.62 0.91
C GLN A 39 9.88 2.47 0.57
N LEU A 40 9.32 2.31 -0.61
CA LEU A 40 8.12 2.98 -1.08
C LEU A 40 6.93 2.02 -0.94
N ALA A 41 5.86 2.45 -0.30
CA ALA A 41 4.73 1.59 0.02
C ALA A 41 3.41 2.38 0.09
N LEU A 42 3.02 2.98 -1.03
CA LEU A 42 1.76 3.72 -1.12
C LEU A 42 0.59 2.75 -1.29
N ASN A 43 0.53 2.06 -2.41
CA ASN A 43 -0.51 1.09 -2.72
C ASN A 43 0.09 -0.13 -3.41
N ALA A 44 -0.50 -1.30 -3.15
CA ALA A 44 -0.23 -2.54 -3.86
C ALA A 44 -1.52 -3.11 -4.46
N GLY A 45 -1.40 -3.94 -5.50
CA GLY A 45 -2.52 -4.64 -6.09
C GLY A 45 -2.17 -6.10 -6.36
N ILE A 46 -3.14 -6.99 -6.16
CA ILE A 46 -3.03 -8.41 -6.51
C ILE A 46 -4.21 -8.85 -7.36
N TYR A 47 -3.95 -9.56 -8.43
CA TYR A 47 -4.96 -10.25 -9.22
C TYR A 47 -4.89 -11.74 -8.95
N THR A 48 -5.94 -12.29 -8.35
CA THR A 48 -6.05 -13.72 -8.05
C THR A 48 -7.50 -14.17 -7.95
N ASN A 49 -7.77 -15.41 -8.31
CA ASN A 49 -9.05 -16.09 -8.07
C ASN A 49 -9.00 -17.00 -6.84
N ILE A 50 -7.87 -17.03 -6.13
CA ILE A 50 -7.66 -17.89 -4.95
C ILE A 50 -7.83 -17.02 -3.70
N LEU A 51 -8.88 -17.28 -2.92
CA LEU A 51 -9.19 -16.46 -1.75
C LEU A 51 -8.08 -16.48 -0.69
N THR A 52 -7.44 -17.61 -0.50
CA THR A 52 -6.32 -17.74 0.45
C THR A 52 -5.14 -16.86 0.06
N ASP A 53 -4.84 -16.74 -1.23
CA ASP A 53 -3.77 -15.87 -1.74
C ASP A 53 -4.13 -14.39 -1.57
N ALA A 54 -5.40 -14.04 -1.83
CA ALA A 54 -5.90 -12.68 -1.62
C ALA A 54 -5.79 -12.25 -0.15
N MET A 55 -6.21 -13.13 0.78
CA MET A 55 -6.12 -12.86 2.22
C MET A 55 -4.67 -12.79 2.69
N LYS A 56 -3.82 -13.70 2.24
CA LYS A 56 -2.40 -13.67 2.55
C LYS A 56 -1.73 -12.37 2.09
N ALA A 57 -2.00 -11.95 0.86
CA ALA A 57 -1.47 -10.69 0.34
C ALA A 57 -1.98 -9.47 1.13
N ALA A 58 -3.26 -9.49 1.55
CA ALA A 58 -3.83 -8.41 2.35
C ALA A 58 -3.22 -8.30 3.76
N GLU A 59 -2.78 -9.42 4.33
CA GLU A 59 -2.18 -9.49 5.66
C GLU A 59 -0.67 -9.20 5.65
N GLU A 60 0.04 -9.63 4.61
CA GLU A 60 1.50 -9.63 4.58
C GLU A 60 2.12 -8.50 3.75
N LEU A 61 1.36 -7.85 2.83
CA LEU A 61 1.87 -6.71 2.08
C LEU A 61 1.92 -5.45 2.94
N GLU A 62 3.09 -4.87 3.05
CA GLU A 62 3.37 -3.64 3.79
C GLU A 62 3.09 -2.41 2.90
N ALA A 63 1.83 -2.10 2.65
CA ALA A 63 1.41 -0.95 1.84
C ALA A 63 0.31 -0.14 2.53
N GLY A 64 0.12 1.10 2.11
CA GLY A 64 -0.96 1.96 2.60
C GLY A 64 -2.35 1.43 2.27
N ALA A 65 -2.48 0.75 1.12
CA ALA A 65 -3.65 -0.04 0.75
C ALA A 65 -3.23 -1.24 -0.10
N VAL A 66 -3.97 -2.35 0.04
CA VAL A 66 -3.85 -3.53 -0.81
C VAL A 66 -5.17 -3.72 -1.55
N ILE A 67 -5.13 -3.62 -2.87
CA ILE A 67 -6.30 -3.73 -3.74
C ILE A 67 -6.33 -5.13 -4.37
N ILE A 68 -7.46 -5.82 -4.22
CA ILE A 68 -7.63 -7.19 -4.76
C ILE A 68 -8.47 -7.10 -6.04
N ASN A 69 -7.94 -7.66 -7.12
CA ASN A 69 -8.57 -7.73 -8.44
C ASN A 69 -8.92 -6.38 -9.07
N ASP A 70 -8.18 -5.33 -8.67
CA ASP A 70 -8.23 -4.03 -9.33
C ASP A 70 -6.83 -3.37 -9.31
N ILE A 71 -6.72 -2.23 -9.97
CA ILE A 71 -5.46 -1.48 -10.07
C ILE A 71 -5.12 -0.76 -8.75
N PRO A 72 -3.84 -0.56 -8.45
CA PRO A 72 -3.43 0.11 -7.19
C PRO A 72 -3.89 1.55 -7.06
N THR A 73 -4.40 2.16 -8.12
CA THR A 73 -4.92 3.53 -8.12
C THR A 73 -6.40 3.63 -7.74
N PHE A 74 -7.08 2.50 -7.47
CA PHE A 74 -8.48 2.52 -7.03
C PHE A 74 -8.63 3.35 -5.76
N ARG A 75 -9.58 4.29 -5.77
CA ARG A 75 -9.87 5.19 -4.66
C ARG A 75 -11.35 5.57 -4.63
N THR A 76 -11.89 5.68 -3.42
CA THR A 76 -13.18 6.34 -3.15
C THR A 76 -12.99 7.41 -2.07
N ASP A 77 -13.85 8.45 -2.06
CA ASP A 77 -13.71 9.61 -1.17
C ASP A 77 -13.76 9.27 0.33
N ASN A 78 -14.39 8.15 0.67
CA ASN A 78 -14.54 7.71 2.06
C ASN A 78 -13.39 6.80 2.55
N MET A 79 -12.49 6.40 1.66
CA MET A 79 -11.36 5.55 2.02
C MET A 79 -10.26 6.37 2.72
N PRO A 80 -9.60 5.80 3.75
CA PRO A 80 -8.34 6.35 4.20
C PRO A 80 -7.31 6.23 3.07
N TYR A 81 -6.62 7.30 2.77
CA TYR A 81 -5.58 7.29 1.76
C TYR A 81 -4.27 7.77 2.35
N GLY A 82 -3.20 7.08 2.05
CA GLY A 82 -1.86 7.44 2.49
C GLY A 82 -0.94 6.23 2.55
N GLY A 83 0.32 6.47 2.27
CA GLY A 83 1.36 5.45 2.29
C GLY A 83 1.82 5.07 3.68
N VAL A 84 2.72 4.11 3.71
CA VAL A 84 3.57 3.75 4.84
C VAL A 84 5.03 3.83 4.40
N LYS A 85 5.98 3.53 5.27
CA LYS A 85 7.42 3.68 5.03
C LYS A 85 7.73 5.11 4.52
N MET A 86 8.49 5.26 3.46
CA MET A 86 8.82 6.59 2.88
C MET A 86 7.70 7.20 2.02
N SER A 87 6.62 6.47 1.77
CA SER A 87 5.49 6.97 0.96
C SER A 87 4.53 7.88 1.71
N GLY A 88 4.73 8.15 2.99
CA GLY A 88 3.98 9.16 3.72
C GLY A 88 3.73 8.86 5.19
N TYR A 89 3.18 9.85 5.88
CA TYR A 89 2.75 9.79 7.27
C TYR A 89 1.27 10.16 7.35
N GLY A 90 0.54 9.50 8.26
CA GLY A 90 -0.89 9.78 8.46
C GLY A 90 -1.77 9.27 7.33
N LYS A 91 -3.03 9.66 7.37
CA LYS A 91 -4.03 9.27 6.37
C LYS A 91 -4.84 10.48 5.93
N GLU A 92 -5.00 10.65 4.63
CA GLU A 92 -5.88 11.65 4.03
C GLU A 92 -7.35 11.22 4.17
N GLY A 93 -8.22 12.21 4.09
CA GLY A 93 -9.66 12.09 4.22
C GLY A 93 -10.18 12.89 5.44
N ILE A 94 -11.33 13.55 5.29
CA ILE A 94 -11.87 14.51 6.29
C ILE A 94 -11.93 13.87 7.69
N LYS A 95 -12.47 12.67 7.81
CA LYS A 95 -12.59 11.95 9.09
C LYS A 95 -11.23 11.73 9.77
N TYR A 96 -10.23 11.38 9.00
CA TYR A 96 -8.89 11.07 9.49
C TYR A 96 -8.14 12.34 9.86
N ALA A 97 -8.19 13.36 9.00
CA ALA A 97 -7.60 14.67 9.27
C ALA A 97 -8.18 15.31 10.55
N VAL A 98 -9.50 15.25 10.73
CA VAL A 98 -10.15 15.73 11.97
C VAL A 98 -9.67 14.92 13.19
N ALA A 99 -9.53 13.60 13.07
CA ALA A 99 -9.07 12.76 14.17
C ALA A 99 -7.61 13.05 14.56
N GLU A 100 -6.76 13.41 13.59
CA GLU A 100 -5.36 13.77 13.84
C GLU A 100 -5.19 15.19 14.41
N MET A 101 -6.11 16.12 14.07
CA MET A 101 -6.08 17.51 14.54
C MET A 101 -6.80 17.73 15.86
N THR A 102 -7.47 16.71 16.43
CA THR A 102 -8.28 16.84 17.64
C THR A 102 -7.94 15.76 18.66
N GLU A 103 -8.10 16.10 19.93
CA GLU A 103 -8.06 15.11 21.03
C GLU A 103 -9.48 14.74 21.45
N ARG A 104 -9.68 13.45 21.73
CA ARG A 104 -10.98 12.97 22.23
C ARG A 104 -11.10 13.21 23.72
N MET A 105 -12.10 14.00 24.12
CA MET A 105 -12.44 14.21 25.53
C MET A 105 -13.76 13.50 25.84
N LYS A 106 -13.82 12.88 27.03
CA LYS A 106 -15.03 12.29 27.58
C LYS A 106 -15.52 13.14 28.75
N ALA A 107 -16.70 13.73 28.63
CA ALA A 107 -17.39 14.40 29.71
C ALA A 107 -18.48 13.47 30.29
N ILE A 108 -18.54 13.36 31.62
CA ILE A 108 -19.55 12.57 32.32
C ILE A 108 -20.27 13.51 33.30
N LEU A 109 -21.57 13.72 33.10
CA LEU A 109 -22.44 14.45 34.01
C LEU A 109 -23.30 13.43 34.75
N LYS A 110 -23.21 13.41 36.09
CA LYS A 110 -24.15 12.70 36.94
C LYS A 110 -25.14 13.71 37.52
N ILE A 111 -26.40 13.52 37.21
CA ILE A 111 -27.55 14.28 37.75
C ILE A 111 -28.17 13.44 38.84
#